data_22b0b07ea81907592701ca3a70436604
#
_entry.id   22b0b07ea81907592701ca3a70436604
#
_cell.length_a   1.000
_cell.length_b   1.000
_cell.length_c   1.000
_cell.angle_alpha   90.00
_cell.angle_beta   90.00
_cell.angle_gamma   90.00
#
_symmetry.space_group_name_H-M   'P 1'
#
loop_
_entity.id
_entity.type
_entity.pdbx_description
1 polymer ?
#
loop_
_entity_poly.entity_id
_entity_poly.type
_entity_poly.pdbx_seq_one_letter_code
_entity_poly.pdbx_strand_id
1 'polypeptide(L)'
;MRRNRQSAQVSLAFLIASAITLGMLVLTIVLVSQSFRGMESAKITAASATARQLAVSVDDRIRAITDPPSTALAVLSHDPLAIADTLQQRLVRLPVVADILDSSDIVSAVYAGYANGDFFLLRKIRSSGAMQFPDAPTNAQYLLQSITRAANGKSQSVWHFYDASRILLESRTPSDYHFDPRDRGWYELADVSGNTKLTAPYVFFTTGETGLTLSRRQAGAKGMDGNTVFGIDVTVTDLGTQLAELRQTPGTRIAIVNTEGSSLAYTGPDATNSGTTSNTAKPQGLNDGAINAVLESDSKQATSELVNRFTTENRDWY
;
A
#
# COMPACT_ATOMS: atom_id res chain seq x y z
N MET A 1 58.56 53.30 -54.23
CA MET A 1 57.68 52.94 -53.10
C MET A 1 58.23 51.73 -52.39
N ARG A 2 58.99 51.90 -51.28
CA ARG A 2 59.53 50.78 -50.46
C ARG A 2 58.43 50.51 -49.37
N ARG A 3 57.81 49.35 -49.43
CA ARG A 3 56.90 48.84 -48.36
C ARG A 3 57.75 48.34 -47.20
N ASN A 4 57.78 49.07 -46.09
CA ASN A 4 58.36 48.71 -44.80
C ASN A 4 57.58 47.51 -44.24
N ARG A 5 58.20 46.30 -44.28
CA ARG A 5 57.68 45.15 -43.48
C ARG A 5 58.32 45.26 -42.09
N GLN A 6 57.63 45.84 -41.15
CA GLN A 6 57.94 45.65 -39.72
C GLN A 6 57.54 44.22 -39.36
N SER A 7 58.48 43.33 -39.26
CA SER A 7 58.30 42.04 -38.60
C SER A 7 58.20 42.32 -37.13
N ALA A 8 56.97 42.10 -36.56
CA ALA A 8 56.79 42.15 -35.11
C ALA A 8 57.66 41.05 -34.46
N GLN A 9 58.80 41.42 -33.88
CA GLN A 9 59.62 40.53 -33.05
C GLN A 9 58.85 40.27 -31.74
N VAL A 10 58.14 39.14 -31.62
CA VAL A 10 57.51 38.69 -30.39
C VAL A 10 58.68 38.33 -29.42
N SER A 11 58.71 38.99 -28.26
CA SER A 11 59.74 38.67 -27.25
C SER A 11 59.63 37.20 -26.79
N LEU A 12 60.77 36.51 -26.70
CA LEU A 12 60.80 35.14 -26.19
C LEU A 12 60.12 35.00 -24.83
N ALA A 13 60.22 36.01 -23.97
CA ALA A 13 59.57 36.05 -22.67
C ALA A 13 58.05 36.08 -22.79
N PHE A 14 57.46 36.74 -23.82
CA PHE A 14 56.03 36.75 -24.09
C PHE A 14 55.55 35.39 -24.57
N LEU A 15 56.31 34.69 -25.40
CA LEU A 15 55.97 33.34 -25.85
C LEU A 15 56.01 32.35 -24.70
N ILE A 16 57.03 32.42 -23.82
CA ILE A 16 57.09 31.55 -22.63
C ILE A 16 55.95 31.85 -21.67
N ALA A 17 55.65 33.12 -21.39
CA ALA A 17 54.55 33.50 -20.50
C ALA A 17 53.21 33.04 -21.06
N SER A 18 52.93 33.21 -22.37
CA SER A 18 51.69 32.74 -23.01
C SER A 18 51.57 31.22 -23.02
N ALA A 19 52.68 30.47 -23.20
CA ALA A 19 52.65 29.02 -23.13
C ALA A 19 52.38 28.51 -21.71
N ILE A 20 52.97 29.15 -20.68
CA ILE A 20 52.66 28.81 -19.27
C ILE A 20 51.23 29.13 -18.90
N THR A 21 50.69 30.28 -19.29
CA THR A 21 49.30 30.65 -19.02
C THR A 21 48.30 29.73 -19.73
N LEU A 22 48.58 29.36 -20.98
CA LEU A 22 47.76 28.40 -21.73
C LEU A 22 47.83 27.00 -21.09
N GLY A 23 49.02 26.56 -20.66
CA GLY A 23 49.19 25.30 -19.95
C GLY A 23 48.43 25.25 -18.64
N MET A 24 48.49 26.35 -17.84
CA MET A 24 47.70 26.46 -16.61
C MET A 24 46.19 26.46 -16.90
N LEU A 25 45.74 27.16 -17.94
CA LEU A 25 44.30 27.17 -18.32
C LEU A 25 43.81 25.77 -18.71
N VAL A 26 44.57 25.03 -19.53
CA VAL A 26 44.25 23.67 -19.92
C VAL A 26 44.22 22.74 -18.69
N LEU A 27 45.21 22.84 -17.81
CA LEU A 27 45.25 22.05 -16.58
C LEU A 27 44.02 22.35 -15.69
N THR A 28 43.66 23.62 -15.53
CA THR A 28 42.51 24.02 -14.75
C THR A 28 41.20 23.45 -15.35
N ILE A 29 41.05 23.52 -16.68
CA ILE A 29 39.88 22.95 -17.37
C ILE A 29 39.80 21.44 -17.16
N VAL A 30 40.92 20.73 -17.25
CA VAL A 30 40.97 19.28 -17.04
C VAL A 30 40.63 18.94 -15.58
N LEU A 31 41.19 19.62 -14.61
CA LEU A 31 40.91 19.39 -13.17
C LEU A 31 39.43 19.68 -12.83
N VAL A 32 38.89 20.79 -13.32
CA VAL A 32 37.47 21.13 -13.13
C VAL A 32 36.61 20.06 -13.78
N SER A 33 36.87 19.66 -15.01
CA SER A 33 36.13 18.61 -15.70
C SER A 33 36.16 17.26 -14.97
N GLN A 34 37.33 16.86 -14.45
CA GLN A 34 37.46 15.63 -13.65
C GLN A 34 36.72 15.74 -12.33
N SER A 35 36.80 16.89 -11.66
CA SER A 35 36.04 17.16 -10.42
C SER A 35 34.52 17.07 -10.63
N PHE A 36 34.01 17.65 -11.72
CA PHE A 36 32.59 17.55 -12.06
C PHE A 36 32.14 16.12 -12.34
N ARG A 37 32.91 15.36 -13.13
CA ARG A 37 32.61 13.94 -13.40
C ARG A 37 32.66 13.09 -12.14
N GLY A 38 33.66 13.32 -11.27
CA GLY A 38 33.75 12.62 -9.99
C GLY A 38 32.60 12.92 -9.07
N MET A 39 32.11 14.18 -9.04
CA MET A 39 30.99 14.58 -8.23
C MET A 39 29.67 13.99 -8.76
N GLU A 40 29.48 13.90 -10.06
CA GLU A 40 28.30 13.28 -10.67
C GLU A 40 28.24 11.77 -10.38
N SER A 41 29.33 11.06 -10.56
CA SER A 41 29.39 9.62 -10.22
C SER A 41 29.18 9.35 -8.74
N ALA A 42 29.74 10.20 -7.86
CA ALA A 42 29.51 10.09 -6.41
C ALA A 42 28.04 10.31 -6.03
N LYS A 43 27.36 11.27 -6.67
CA LYS A 43 25.93 11.51 -6.46
C LYS A 43 25.08 10.31 -6.87
N ILE A 44 25.35 9.73 -8.04
CA ILE A 44 24.62 8.54 -8.53
C ILE A 44 24.85 7.35 -7.59
N THR A 45 26.11 7.13 -7.15
CA THR A 45 26.42 6.05 -6.21
C THR A 45 25.73 6.24 -4.86
N ALA A 46 25.73 7.46 -4.32
CA ALA A 46 25.04 7.77 -3.06
C ALA A 46 23.53 7.61 -3.20
N ALA A 47 22.93 8.12 -4.29
CA ALA A 47 21.51 7.97 -4.56
C ALA A 47 21.11 6.49 -4.70
N SER A 48 21.91 5.68 -5.42
CA SER A 48 21.62 4.25 -5.57
C SER A 48 21.73 3.48 -4.25
N ALA A 49 22.72 3.81 -3.40
CA ALA A 49 22.84 3.20 -2.07
C ALA A 49 21.61 3.55 -1.19
N THR A 50 21.19 4.83 -1.19
CA THR A 50 20.01 5.30 -0.46
C THR A 50 18.74 4.63 -0.99
N ALA A 51 18.58 4.53 -2.31
CA ALA A 51 17.41 3.89 -2.91
C ALA A 51 17.32 2.40 -2.55
N ARG A 52 18.46 1.67 -2.57
CA ARG A 52 18.50 0.26 -2.13
C ARG A 52 18.11 0.11 -0.65
N GLN A 53 18.67 0.96 0.22
CA GLN A 53 18.32 0.93 1.63
C GLN A 53 16.84 1.22 1.85
N LEU A 54 16.28 2.18 1.11
CA LEU A 54 14.85 2.48 1.17
C LEU A 54 14.02 1.31 0.66
N ALA A 55 14.39 0.66 -0.44
CA ALA A 55 13.69 -0.51 -0.96
C ALA A 55 13.63 -1.66 0.07
N VAL A 56 14.74 -1.96 0.75
CA VAL A 56 14.78 -2.94 1.84
C VAL A 56 13.84 -2.51 2.98
N SER A 57 13.90 -1.24 3.38
CA SER A 57 13.02 -0.73 4.45
C SER A 57 11.53 -0.80 4.07
N VAL A 58 11.19 -0.59 2.79
CA VAL A 58 9.82 -0.74 2.28
C VAL A 58 9.39 -2.21 2.30
N ASP A 59 10.25 -3.14 1.85
CA ASP A 59 9.94 -4.58 1.89
C ASP A 59 9.74 -5.07 3.32
N ASP A 60 10.63 -4.69 4.24
CA ASP A 60 10.50 -5.01 5.66
C ASP A 60 9.20 -4.44 6.25
N ARG A 61 8.83 -3.21 5.86
CA ARG A 61 7.57 -2.59 6.32
C ARG A 61 6.34 -3.30 5.76
N ILE A 62 6.36 -3.67 4.48
CA ILE A 62 5.28 -4.45 3.86
C ILE A 62 5.11 -5.78 4.59
N ARG A 63 6.20 -6.50 4.86
CA ARG A 63 6.16 -7.75 5.64
C ARG A 63 5.62 -7.52 7.05
N ALA A 64 6.09 -6.51 7.75
CA ALA A 64 5.59 -6.15 9.09
C ALA A 64 4.08 -5.84 9.10
N ILE A 65 3.54 -5.36 7.98
CA ILE A 65 2.11 -5.07 7.79
C ILE A 65 1.32 -6.31 7.41
N THR A 66 1.87 -7.20 6.56
CA THR A 66 1.12 -8.33 5.97
C THR A 66 1.28 -9.63 6.76
N ASP A 67 2.42 -9.87 7.42
CA ASP A 67 2.70 -11.11 8.12
C ASP A 67 1.81 -11.32 9.35
N PRO A 68 1.58 -10.33 10.24
CA PRO A 68 0.68 -10.51 11.37
C PRO A 68 -0.76 -10.84 10.95
N PRO A 69 -1.42 -10.12 10.02
CA PRO A 69 -2.73 -10.50 9.53
C PRO A 69 -2.76 -11.88 8.86
N SER A 70 -1.73 -12.22 8.09
CA SER A 70 -1.62 -13.54 7.44
C SER A 70 -1.53 -14.67 8.49
N THR A 71 -0.76 -14.46 9.55
CA THR A 71 -0.65 -15.39 10.68
C THR A 71 -1.97 -15.51 11.42
N ALA A 72 -2.64 -14.38 11.68
CA ALA A 72 -3.97 -14.35 12.31
C ALA A 72 -5.00 -15.13 11.50
N LEU A 73 -5.01 -14.98 10.17
CA LEU A 73 -5.87 -15.77 9.26
C LEU A 73 -5.55 -17.26 9.32
N ALA A 74 -4.27 -17.62 9.42
CA ALA A 74 -3.86 -19.01 9.58
C ALA A 74 -4.39 -19.61 10.90
N VAL A 75 -4.32 -18.87 11.99
CA VAL A 75 -4.88 -19.28 13.30
C VAL A 75 -6.40 -19.37 13.23
N LEU A 76 -7.08 -18.36 12.68
CA LEU A 76 -8.54 -18.35 12.53
C LEU A 76 -9.05 -19.52 11.67
N SER A 77 -8.29 -19.98 10.69
CA SER A 77 -8.69 -21.12 9.86
C SER A 77 -8.82 -22.44 10.64
N HIS A 78 -8.27 -22.51 11.86
CA HIS A 78 -8.37 -23.63 12.78
C HIS A 78 -9.20 -23.31 14.05
N ASP A 79 -9.69 -22.07 14.16
CA ASP A 79 -10.49 -21.63 15.30
C ASP A 79 -11.93 -22.21 15.23
N PRO A 80 -12.60 -22.47 16.35
CA PRO A 80 -14.00 -22.86 16.37
C PRO A 80 -14.94 -21.93 15.61
N LEU A 81 -14.57 -20.67 15.38
CA LEU A 81 -15.31 -19.75 14.53
C LEU A 81 -15.47 -20.29 13.09
N ALA A 82 -14.51 -21.07 12.60
CA ALA A 82 -14.54 -21.64 11.26
C ALA A 82 -15.69 -22.61 11.02
N ILE A 83 -16.18 -23.24 12.08
CA ILE A 83 -17.26 -24.24 12.04
C ILE A 83 -18.51 -23.83 12.83
N ALA A 84 -18.60 -22.56 13.21
CA ALA A 84 -19.71 -22.03 14.02
C ALA A 84 -20.96 -21.86 13.16
N ASP A 85 -22.02 -22.65 13.43
CA ASP A 85 -23.26 -22.65 12.68
C ASP A 85 -24.27 -21.59 13.14
N THR A 86 -24.10 -21.08 14.35
CA THR A 86 -25.05 -20.11 14.95
C THR A 86 -24.36 -18.80 15.34
N LEU A 87 -25.10 -17.71 15.34
CA LEU A 87 -24.61 -16.42 15.83
C LEU A 87 -24.09 -16.53 17.28
N GLN A 88 -24.75 -17.30 18.13
CA GLN A 88 -24.33 -17.45 19.53
C GLN A 88 -22.94 -18.11 19.62
N GLN A 89 -22.66 -19.14 18.81
CA GLN A 89 -21.34 -19.77 18.77
C GLN A 89 -20.27 -18.79 18.26
N ARG A 90 -20.60 -17.95 17.26
CA ARG A 90 -19.72 -16.92 16.73
C ARG A 90 -19.42 -15.84 17.77
N LEU A 91 -20.42 -15.41 18.52
CA LEU A 91 -20.29 -14.39 19.58
C LEU A 91 -19.35 -14.85 20.72
N VAL A 92 -19.28 -16.14 21.02
CA VAL A 92 -18.30 -16.67 21.97
C VAL A 92 -16.87 -16.41 21.51
N ARG A 93 -16.63 -16.28 20.19
CA ARG A 93 -15.30 -16.00 19.61
C ARG A 93 -15.02 -14.51 19.43
N LEU A 94 -15.96 -13.62 19.77
CA LEU A 94 -15.79 -12.17 19.66
C LEU A 94 -14.49 -11.66 20.32
N PRO A 95 -14.08 -12.11 21.53
CA PRO A 95 -12.83 -11.66 22.12
C PRO A 95 -11.60 -11.95 21.25
N VAL A 96 -11.54 -13.14 20.66
CA VAL A 96 -10.41 -13.52 19.77
C VAL A 96 -10.36 -12.65 18.52
N VAL A 97 -11.52 -12.41 17.89
CA VAL A 97 -11.62 -11.55 16.70
C VAL A 97 -11.26 -10.11 17.04
N ALA A 98 -11.67 -9.62 18.20
CA ALA A 98 -11.33 -8.29 18.69
C ALA A 98 -9.83 -8.16 19.01
N ASP A 99 -9.20 -9.15 19.63
CA ASP A 99 -7.75 -9.15 19.90
C ASP A 99 -6.94 -9.11 18.59
N ILE A 100 -7.39 -9.82 17.56
CA ILE A 100 -6.77 -9.74 16.22
C ILE A 100 -6.96 -8.35 15.62
N LEU A 101 -8.16 -7.81 15.70
CA LEU A 101 -8.47 -6.46 15.21
C LEU A 101 -7.63 -5.39 15.92
N ASP A 102 -7.35 -5.57 17.21
CA ASP A 102 -6.59 -4.64 18.03
C ASP A 102 -5.07 -4.83 17.93
N SER A 103 -4.62 -5.97 17.37
CA SER A 103 -3.19 -6.28 17.23
C SER A 103 -2.44 -5.33 16.29
N SER A 104 -3.16 -4.59 15.43
CA SER A 104 -2.55 -3.66 14.50
C SER A 104 -3.50 -2.50 14.17
N ASP A 105 -2.94 -1.29 14.05
CA ASP A 105 -3.70 -0.08 13.74
C ASP A 105 -4.18 -0.04 12.29
N ILE A 106 -3.53 -0.77 11.40
CA ILE A 106 -3.92 -0.84 9.99
C ILE A 106 -5.08 -1.80 9.72
N VAL A 107 -5.34 -2.74 10.63
CA VAL A 107 -6.47 -3.66 10.50
C VAL A 107 -7.76 -2.89 10.77
N SER A 108 -8.62 -2.81 9.76
CA SER A 108 -9.90 -2.09 9.85
C SER A 108 -11.09 -3.01 10.13
N ALA A 109 -11.03 -4.26 9.68
CA ALA A 109 -12.05 -5.28 9.94
C ALA A 109 -11.47 -6.69 9.91
N VAL A 110 -12.09 -7.59 10.67
CA VAL A 110 -11.83 -9.04 10.68
C VAL A 110 -13.17 -9.76 10.55
N TYR A 111 -13.26 -10.75 9.67
CA TYR A 111 -14.53 -11.38 9.38
C TYR A 111 -14.43 -12.83 8.88
N ALA A 112 -15.59 -13.50 8.91
CA ALA A 112 -15.81 -14.82 8.36
C ALA A 112 -17.06 -14.82 7.45
N GLY A 113 -16.92 -15.35 6.25
CA GLY A 113 -18.01 -15.65 5.32
C GLY A 113 -18.17 -17.14 5.21
N TYR A 114 -19.41 -17.63 5.35
CA TYR A 114 -19.73 -19.05 5.37
C TYR A 114 -20.37 -19.51 4.06
N ALA A 115 -20.23 -20.78 3.73
CA ALA A 115 -20.76 -21.35 2.49
C ALA A 115 -22.30 -21.26 2.37
N ASN A 116 -23.01 -21.22 3.49
CA ASN A 116 -24.46 -20.99 3.53
C ASN A 116 -24.85 -19.52 3.29
N GLY A 117 -23.85 -18.63 3.12
CA GLY A 117 -24.04 -17.18 2.94
C GLY A 117 -24.19 -16.40 4.24
N ASP A 118 -24.02 -17.04 5.39
CA ASP A 118 -23.89 -16.34 6.66
C ASP A 118 -22.63 -15.48 6.69
N PHE A 119 -22.64 -14.43 7.51
CA PHE A 119 -21.52 -13.51 7.63
C PHE A 119 -21.36 -13.04 9.08
N PHE A 120 -20.12 -12.87 9.49
CA PHE A 120 -19.75 -12.36 10.81
C PHE A 120 -18.53 -11.47 10.67
N LEU A 121 -18.68 -10.16 10.93
CA LEU A 121 -17.64 -9.14 10.76
C LEU A 121 -17.56 -8.26 11.99
N LEU A 122 -16.35 -8.08 12.52
CA LEU A 122 -16.05 -7.06 13.53
C LEU A 122 -15.14 -5.99 12.90
N ARG A 123 -15.49 -4.71 13.08
CA ARG A 123 -14.68 -3.56 12.65
C ARG A 123 -14.53 -2.52 13.74
N LYS A 124 -13.44 -1.74 13.65
CA LYS A 124 -13.28 -0.51 14.45
C LYS A 124 -14.15 0.61 13.90
N ILE A 125 -14.79 1.36 14.81
CA ILE A 125 -15.41 2.65 14.51
C ILE A 125 -14.35 3.71 14.79
N ARG A 126 -13.76 4.28 13.75
CA ARG A 126 -12.72 5.32 13.87
C ARG A 126 -13.36 6.70 13.86
N SER A 127 -12.67 7.71 14.42
CA SER A 127 -13.16 9.10 14.42
C SER A 127 -13.37 9.65 13.01
N SER A 128 -12.54 9.24 12.04
CA SER A 128 -12.76 9.50 10.61
C SER A 128 -13.92 8.70 10.03
N GLY A 129 -14.25 7.56 10.63
CA GLY A 129 -15.37 6.69 10.29
C GLY A 129 -16.67 7.07 11.00
N ALA A 130 -16.67 8.03 11.94
CA ALA A 130 -17.91 8.54 12.55
C ALA A 130 -18.86 9.13 11.51
N MET A 131 -18.34 9.64 10.39
CA MET A 131 -19.15 10.04 9.23
C MET A 131 -19.81 8.85 8.51
N GLN A 132 -19.27 7.62 8.65
CA GLN A 132 -19.81 6.41 8.02
C GLN A 132 -20.93 5.78 8.85
N PHE A 133 -20.92 6.01 10.16
CA PHE A 133 -21.93 5.53 11.10
C PHE A 133 -22.43 6.69 11.97
N PRO A 134 -23.10 7.71 11.37
CA PRO A 134 -23.47 8.94 12.08
C PRO A 134 -24.40 8.67 13.25
N ASP A 135 -25.16 7.58 13.21
CA ASP A 135 -26.11 7.20 14.26
C ASP A 135 -25.50 6.21 15.29
N ALA A 136 -24.18 5.92 15.21
CA ALA A 136 -23.55 5.04 16.20
C ALA A 136 -23.62 5.65 17.61
N PRO A 137 -23.78 4.83 18.67
CA PRO A 137 -23.69 5.32 20.05
C PRO A 137 -22.37 6.06 20.30
N THR A 138 -22.41 7.14 21.08
CA THR A 138 -21.27 8.07 21.27
C THR A 138 -19.98 7.38 21.73
N ASN A 139 -20.10 6.31 22.52
CA ASN A 139 -18.96 5.58 23.06
C ASN A 139 -18.65 4.29 22.26
N ALA A 140 -19.29 4.07 21.12
CA ALA A 140 -19.06 2.88 20.32
C ALA A 140 -17.64 2.90 19.70
N GLN A 141 -16.90 1.83 19.96
CA GLN A 141 -15.55 1.62 19.41
C GLN A 141 -15.54 0.51 18.37
N TYR A 142 -16.48 -0.42 18.47
CA TYR A 142 -16.60 -1.55 17.56
C TYR A 142 -18.02 -1.70 17.05
N LEU A 143 -18.12 -2.10 15.79
CA LEU A 143 -19.35 -2.56 15.16
C LEU A 143 -19.18 -4.02 14.74
N LEU A 144 -20.00 -4.88 15.32
CA LEU A 144 -20.20 -6.25 14.84
C LEU A 144 -21.38 -6.25 13.86
N GLN A 145 -21.15 -6.75 12.65
CA GLN A 145 -22.17 -6.99 11.64
C GLN A 145 -22.33 -8.50 11.46
N SER A 146 -23.54 -8.99 11.64
CA SER A 146 -23.85 -10.41 11.46
C SER A 146 -25.00 -10.58 10.49
N ILE A 147 -24.89 -11.55 9.61
CA ILE A 147 -25.98 -12.05 8.77
C ILE A 147 -26.13 -13.52 9.04
N THR A 148 -27.36 -13.94 9.32
CA THR A 148 -27.75 -15.35 9.43
C THR A 148 -28.84 -15.64 8.41
N ARG A 149 -28.76 -16.82 7.79
CA ARG A 149 -29.75 -17.26 6.79
C ARG A 149 -30.53 -18.46 7.32
N ALA A 150 -31.84 -18.31 7.32
CA ALA A 150 -32.72 -19.42 7.64
C ALA A 150 -32.82 -20.41 6.44
N ALA A 151 -33.25 -21.64 6.70
CA ALA A 151 -33.43 -22.67 5.68
C ALA A 151 -34.40 -22.27 4.53
N ASN A 152 -35.30 -21.33 4.79
CA ASN A 152 -36.22 -20.76 3.78
C ASN A 152 -35.59 -19.63 2.93
N GLY A 153 -34.27 -19.39 3.06
CA GLY A 153 -33.52 -18.37 2.31
C GLY A 153 -33.66 -16.95 2.86
N LYS A 154 -34.49 -16.70 3.88
CA LYS A 154 -34.58 -15.37 4.50
C LYS A 154 -33.30 -15.07 5.27
N SER A 155 -32.72 -13.91 5.01
CA SER A 155 -31.57 -13.37 5.77
C SER A 155 -32.03 -12.43 6.86
N GLN A 156 -31.36 -12.49 8.01
CA GLN A 156 -31.51 -11.53 9.09
C GLN A 156 -30.14 -10.90 9.34
N SER A 157 -30.09 -9.57 9.25
CA SER A 157 -28.89 -8.79 9.57
C SER A 157 -29.07 -8.19 10.97
N VAL A 158 -28.04 -8.29 11.80
CA VAL A 158 -28.00 -7.67 13.12
C VAL A 158 -26.67 -6.94 13.27
N TRP A 159 -26.73 -5.72 13.76
CA TRP A 159 -25.58 -4.89 14.08
C TRP A 159 -25.53 -4.68 15.60
N HIS A 160 -24.37 -4.99 16.18
CA HIS A 160 -24.11 -4.78 17.60
C HIS A 160 -22.99 -3.76 17.75
N PHE A 161 -23.25 -2.71 18.51
CA PHE A 161 -22.27 -1.68 18.86
C PHE A 161 -21.68 -1.96 20.23
N TYR A 162 -20.36 -1.96 20.33
CA TYR A 162 -19.64 -2.21 21.56
C TYR A 162 -18.74 -1.03 21.91
N ASP A 163 -18.56 -0.80 23.23
CA ASP A 163 -17.56 0.15 23.73
C ASP A 163 -16.13 -0.42 23.67
N ALA A 164 -15.16 0.36 24.16
CA ALA A 164 -13.74 -0.03 24.25
C ALA A 164 -13.52 -1.28 25.13
N SER A 165 -14.39 -1.52 26.12
CA SER A 165 -14.35 -2.69 27.01
C SER A 165 -15.07 -3.90 26.44
N ARG A 166 -15.56 -3.78 25.19
CA ARG A 166 -16.36 -4.81 24.49
C ARG A 166 -17.70 -5.10 25.17
N ILE A 167 -18.25 -4.09 25.89
CA ILE A 167 -19.59 -4.15 26.46
C ILE A 167 -20.59 -3.73 25.39
N LEU A 168 -21.64 -4.52 25.20
CA LEU A 168 -22.68 -4.24 24.24
C LEU A 168 -23.45 -2.96 24.64
N LEU A 169 -23.44 -1.96 23.78
CA LEU A 169 -24.16 -0.70 23.96
C LEU A 169 -25.55 -0.74 23.33
N GLU A 170 -25.63 -1.24 22.10
CA GLU A 170 -26.88 -1.24 21.33
C GLU A 170 -26.87 -2.35 20.29
N SER A 171 -28.08 -2.83 19.93
CA SER A 171 -28.30 -3.75 18.83
C SER A 171 -29.35 -3.19 17.88
N ARG A 172 -29.07 -3.26 16.57
CA ARG A 172 -29.98 -2.79 15.51
C ARG A 172 -30.16 -3.86 14.45
N THR A 173 -31.33 -3.84 13.83
CA THR A 173 -31.62 -4.65 12.64
C THR A 173 -31.81 -3.71 11.46
N PRO A 174 -30.78 -3.49 10.62
CA PRO A 174 -30.92 -2.62 9.45
C PRO A 174 -31.90 -3.24 8.47
N SER A 175 -32.86 -2.42 8.00
CA SER A 175 -33.95 -2.88 7.14
C SER A 175 -33.53 -3.19 5.70
N ASP A 176 -32.42 -2.61 5.24
CA ASP A 176 -32.02 -2.61 3.83
C ASP A 176 -30.54 -2.97 3.63
N TYR A 177 -30.03 -3.92 4.42
CA TYR A 177 -28.67 -4.38 4.31
C TYR A 177 -28.64 -5.75 3.62
N HIS A 178 -28.44 -5.71 2.30
CA HIS A 178 -28.35 -6.88 1.44
C HIS A 178 -26.88 -7.18 1.09
N PHE A 179 -26.29 -8.09 1.83
CA PHE A 179 -24.91 -8.51 1.62
C PHE A 179 -24.82 -10.04 1.56
N ASP A 180 -24.12 -10.55 0.55
CA ASP A 180 -23.74 -11.95 0.47
C ASP A 180 -22.20 -12.04 0.37
N PRO A 181 -21.54 -12.71 1.32
CA PRO A 181 -20.09 -12.85 1.28
C PRO A 181 -19.61 -13.64 0.07
N ARG A 182 -20.42 -14.55 -0.45
CA ARG A 182 -20.07 -15.45 -1.57
C ARG A 182 -19.93 -14.71 -2.90
N ASP A 183 -20.60 -13.54 -3.04
CA ASP A 183 -20.55 -12.69 -4.24
C ASP A 183 -19.40 -11.68 -4.18
N ARG A 184 -18.40 -11.90 -3.30
CA ARG A 184 -17.31 -10.95 -3.07
C ARG A 184 -15.97 -11.50 -3.56
N GLY A 185 -15.19 -10.66 -4.25
CA GLY A 185 -13.91 -11.05 -4.82
C GLY A 185 -12.94 -11.67 -3.82
N TRP A 186 -12.94 -11.22 -2.54
CA TRP A 186 -12.11 -11.81 -1.49
C TRP A 186 -12.55 -13.26 -1.15
N TYR A 187 -13.85 -13.58 -1.26
CA TYR A 187 -14.37 -14.92 -1.01
C TYR A 187 -14.01 -15.88 -2.15
N GLU A 188 -14.19 -15.42 -3.40
CA GLU A 188 -13.86 -16.16 -4.60
C GLU A 188 -12.35 -16.40 -4.75
N LEU A 189 -11.53 -15.39 -4.40
CA LEU A 189 -10.07 -15.45 -4.47
C LEU A 189 -9.46 -16.48 -3.52
N ALA A 190 -10.09 -16.74 -2.36
CA ALA A 190 -9.62 -17.67 -1.36
C ALA A 190 -9.81 -19.11 -1.84
N ASP A 191 -8.74 -19.72 -2.33
CA ASP A 191 -8.73 -21.06 -2.86
C ASP A 191 -8.65 -22.16 -1.77
N VAL A 192 -8.84 -23.39 -2.18
CA VAL A 192 -8.81 -24.57 -1.31
C VAL A 192 -7.41 -24.95 -0.82
N SER A 193 -6.36 -24.31 -1.33
CA SER A 193 -4.98 -24.55 -0.88
C SER A 193 -4.75 -24.10 0.57
N GLY A 194 -5.66 -23.29 1.11
CA GLY A 194 -5.54 -22.70 2.45
C GLY A 194 -4.39 -21.69 2.58
N ASN A 195 -3.88 -21.16 1.46
CA ASN A 195 -2.90 -20.07 1.48
C ASN A 195 -3.62 -18.73 1.60
N THR A 196 -2.97 -17.78 2.27
CA THR A 196 -3.47 -16.39 2.31
C THR A 196 -3.30 -15.75 0.95
N LYS A 197 -4.35 -15.10 0.45
CA LYS A 197 -4.40 -14.34 -0.80
C LYS A 197 -4.66 -12.87 -0.50
N LEU A 198 -4.11 -11.99 -1.34
CA LEU A 198 -4.33 -10.53 -1.26
C LEU A 198 -5.13 -10.08 -2.47
N THR A 199 -6.22 -9.36 -2.25
CA THR A 199 -7.03 -8.80 -3.34
C THR A 199 -6.32 -7.60 -4.00
N ALA A 200 -6.72 -7.25 -5.22
CA ALA A 200 -6.53 -5.89 -5.71
C ALA A 200 -7.33 -4.89 -4.84
N PRO A 201 -7.01 -3.58 -4.87
CA PRO A 201 -7.81 -2.57 -4.18
C PRO A 201 -9.25 -2.55 -4.69
N TYR A 202 -10.20 -2.45 -3.78
CA TYR A 202 -11.62 -2.31 -4.10
C TYR A 202 -12.35 -1.47 -3.05
N VAL A 203 -13.56 -1.04 -3.36
CA VAL A 203 -14.38 -0.25 -2.43
C VAL A 203 -15.13 -1.18 -1.49
N PHE A 204 -14.92 -1.00 -0.19
CA PHE A 204 -15.60 -1.78 0.85
C PHE A 204 -17.10 -1.48 0.86
N PHE A 205 -17.92 -2.53 0.84
CA PHE A 205 -19.37 -2.42 0.67
C PHE A 205 -20.05 -1.55 1.73
N THR A 206 -19.64 -1.67 2.98
CA THR A 206 -20.33 -0.97 4.09
C THR A 206 -19.80 0.43 4.31
N THR A 207 -18.48 0.64 4.15
CA THR A 207 -17.84 1.91 4.52
C THR A 207 -17.58 2.83 3.34
N GLY A 208 -17.59 2.29 2.12
CA GLY A 208 -17.23 3.05 0.92
C GLY A 208 -15.73 3.41 0.84
N GLU A 209 -14.92 2.97 1.80
CA GLU A 209 -13.47 3.16 1.78
C GLU A 209 -12.82 2.23 0.75
N THR A 210 -11.75 2.71 0.14
CA THR A 210 -10.91 1.86 -0.71
C THR A 210 -9.90 1.10 0.15
N GLY A 211 -9.81 -0.20 -0.04
CA GLY A 211 -8.89 -1.04 0.70
C GLY A 211 -8.56 -2.35 0.00
N LEU A 212 -7.81 -3.16 0.71
CA LEU A 212 -7.33 -4.48 0.31
C LEU A 212 -7.81 -5.48 1.34
N THR A 213 -8.06 -6.71 0.91
CA THR A 213 -8.39 -7.82 1.82
C THR A 213 -7.33 -8.91 1.71
N LEU A 214 -6.78 -9.30 2.85
CA LEU A 214 -6.12 -10.60 2.97
C LEU A 214 -7.22 -11.63 3.24
N SER A 215 -7.30 -12.66 2.44
CA SER A 215 -8.32 -13.72 2.58
C SER A 215 -7.69 -15.10 2.64
N ARG A 216 -8.32 -15.99 3.40
CA ARG A 216 -7.90 -17.37 3.57
C ARG A 216 -9.10 -18.27 3.76
N ARG A 217 -9.16 -19.36 2.98
CA ARG A 217 -10.16 -20.39 3.17
C ARG A 217 -9.72 -21.36 4.28
N GLN A 218 -10.66 -21.76 5.11
CA GLN A 218 -10.43 -22.84 6.07
C GLN A 218 -9.88 -24.08 5.35
N ALA A 219 -8.81 -24.66 5.89
CA ALA A 219 -8.32 -25.95 5.40
C ALA A 219 -9.34 -27.03 5.75
N GLY A 220 -9.95 -27.63 4.74
CA GLY A 220 -10.83 -28.79 4.95
C GLY A 220 -10.05 -29.98 5.49
N ALA A 221 -10.67 -30.79 6.35
CA ALA A 221 -10.18 -32.12 6.61
C ALA A 221 -10.18 -32.91 5.29
N LYS A 222 -9.27 -33.90 5.13
CA LYS A 222 -9.14 -34.68 3.90
C LYS A 222 -10.52 -35.16 3.41
N GLY A 223 -11.01 -34.58 2.30
CA GLY A 223 -12.31 -34.91 1.71
C GLY A 223 -13.50 -34.02 2.09
N MET A 224 -13.28 -32.94 2.89
CA MET A 224 -14.26 -31.89 3.12
C MET A 224 -13.67 -30.55 2.67
N ASP A 225 -14.33 -29.90 1.74
CA ASP A 225 -13.99 -28.51 1.39
C ASP A 225 -14.25 -27.61 2.60
N GLY A 226 -13.26 -26.79 2.95
CA GLY A 226 -13.43 -25.80 4.01
C GLY A 226 -14.55 -24.83 3.66
N ASN A 227 -15.58 -24.78 4.50
CA ASN A 227 -16.82 -24.05 4.22
C ASN A 227 -16.77 -22.57 4.59
N THR A 228 -15.67 -22.11 5.17
CA THR A 228 -15.52 -20.73 5.69
C THR A 228 -14.33 -20.06 5.07
N VAL A 229 -14.52 -18.81 4.68
CA VAL A 229 -13.45 -17.92 4.23
C VAL A 229 -13.32 -16.78 5.24
N PHE A 230 -12.13 -16.61 5.78
CA PHE A 230 -11.77 -15.49 6.63
C PHE A 230 -11.19 -14.34 5.81
N GLY A 231 -11.45 -13.11 6.25
CA GLY A 231 -10.87 -11.91 5.66
C GLY A 231 -10.41 -10.93 6.73
N ILE A 232 -9.36 -10.20 6.39
CA ILE A 232 -8.85 -9.06 7.14
C ILE A 232 -8.71 -7.90 6.18
N ASP A 233 -9.40 -6.79 6.48
CA ASP A 233 -9.36 -5.58 5.68
C ASP A 233 -8.29 -4.61 6.17
N VAL A 234 -7.59 -4.00 5.21
CA VAL A 234 -6.64 -2.91 5.38
C VAL A 234 -7.01 -1.79 4.43
N THR A 235 -7.13 -0.55 4.91
CA THR A 235 -7.45 0.57 4.01
C THR A 235 -6.21 1.07 3.26
N VAL A 236 -6.40 1.56 2.04
CA VAL A 236 -5.32 2.19 1.25
C VAL A 236 -4.78 3.42 1.97
N THR A 237 -5.64 4.17 2.66
CA THR A 237 -5.27 5.35 3.44
C THR A 237 -4.32 5.00 4.60
N ASP A 238 -4.64 3.96 5.36
CA ASP A 238 -3.77 3.51 6.46
C ASP A 238 -2.43 3.01 5.94
N LEU A 239 -2.44 2.26 4.84
CA LEU A 239 -1.22 1.78 4.19
C LEU A 239 -0.36 2.95 3.69
N GLY A 240 -0.96 3.95 3.04
CA GLY A 240 -0.29 5.17 2.59
C GLY A 240 0.34 5.95 3.75
N THR A 241 -0.36 6.04 4.90
CA THR A 241 0.16 6.70 6.11
C THR A 241 1.40 5.98 6.64
N GLN A 242 1.39 4.65 6.70
CA GLN A 242 2.54 3.86 7.12
C GLN A 242 3.74 4.02 6.17
N LEU A 243 3.50 4.12 4.87
CA LEU A 243 4.56 4.37 3.88
C LEU A 243 5.12 5.80 3.98
N ALA A 244 4.30 6.77 4.39
CA ALA A 244 4.75 8.16 4.54
C ALA A 244 5.85 8.29 5.61
N GLU A 245 5.85 7.45 6.64
CA GLU A 245 6.88 7.40 7.68
C GLU A 245 8.26 6.99 7.14
N LEU A 246 8.31 6.28 6.01
CA LEU A 246 9.55 5.85 5.36
C LEU A 246 10.19 6.92 4.47
N ARG A 247 9.51 8.04 4.25
CA ARG A 247 10.03 9.11 3.40
C ARG A 247 11.24 9.78 4.06
N GLN A 248 12.40 9.66 3.44
CA GLN A 248 13.64 10.26 3.94
C GLN A 248 13.74 11.76 3.65
N THR A 249 13.07 12.23 2.60
CA THR A 249 13.03 13.65 2.22
C THR A 249 11.60 14.05 1.84
N PRO A 250 11.25 15.35 1.91
CA PRO A 250 9.94 15.82 1.46
C PRO A 250 9.61 15.48 0.01
N GLY A 251 10.64 15.34 -0.85
CA GLY A 251 10.48 14.99 -2.26
C GLY A 251 10.40 13.47 -2.54
N THR A 252 10.65 12.61 -1.53
CA THR A 252 10.58 11.16 -1.72
C THR A 252 9.14 10.75 -2.06
N ARG A 253 9.01 9.94 -3.12
CA ARG A 253 7.74 9.33 -3.56
C ARG A 253 7.87 7.82 -3.45
N ILE A 254 6.90 7.16 -2.85
CA ILE A 254 6.84 5.71 -2.71
C ILE A 254 5.51 5.23 -3.23
N ALA A 255 5.53 4.28 -4.15
CA ALA A 255 4.35 3.60 -4.64
C ALA A 255 4.52 2.09 -4.50
N ILE A 256 3.47 1.42 -4.03
CA ILE A 256 3.34 -0.03 -4.13
C ILE A 256 2.38 -0.31 -5.27
N VAL A 257 2.82 -1.09 -6.23
CA VAL A 257 2.02 -1.48 -7.39
C VAL A 257 1.93 -3.00 -7.48
N ASN A 258 0.84 -3.50 -8.03
CA ASN A 258 0.74 -4.92 -8.35
C ASN A 258 1.47 -5.21 -9.68
N THR A 259 1.53 -6.48 -10.05
CA THR A 259 2.15 -6.94 -11.31
C THR A 259 1.48 -6.40 -12.57
N GLU A 260 0.27 -5.84 -12.44
CA GLU A 260 -0.50 -5.23 -13.53
C GLU A 260 -0.28 -3.71 -13.62
N GLY A 261 0.60 -3.14 -12.76
CA GLY A 261 0.88 -1.71 -12.69
C GLY A 261 -0.19 -0.90 -11.94
N SER A 262 -1.15 -1.55 -11.30
CA SER A 262 -2.16 -0.85 -10.49
C SER A 262 -1.60 -0.47 -9.14
N SER A 263 -1.83 0.79 -8.71
CA SER A 263 -1.37 1.27 -7.41
C SER A 263 -2.15 0.62 -6.27
N LEU A 264 -1.43 0.01 -5.34
CA LEU A 264 -1.95 -0.53 -4.08
C LEU A 264 -1.87 0.51 -2.95
N ALA A 265 -0.81 1.30 -2.95
CA ALA A 265 -0.62 2.41 -2.04
C ALA A 265 0.36 3.43 -2.63
N TYR A 266 0.21 4.68 -2.24
CA TYR A 266 1.08 5.77 -2.67
C TYR A 266 1.28 6.78 -1.56
N THR A 267 2.51 7.30 -1.45
CA THR A 267 2.83 8.47 -0.64
C THR A 267 3.77 9.40 -1.41
N GLY A 268 3.41 10.67 -1.47
CA GLY A 268 4.14 11.72 -2.18
C GLY A 268 3.59 13.09 -1.81
N PRO A 269 4.11 14.18 -2.39
CA PRO A 269 3.64 15.54 -2.13
C PRO A 269 2.14 15.74 -2.40
N ASP A 270 1.57 15.01 -3.37
CA ASP A 270 0.19 15.13 -3.82
C ASP A 270 -0.72 14.00 -3.27
N ALA A 271 -0.25 13.21 -2.30
CA ALA A 271 -1.00 12.07 -1.76
C ALA A 271 -2.34 12.46 -1.12
N THR A 272 -2.50 13.70 -0.66
CA THR A 272 -3.74 14.22 -0.07
C THR A 272 -4.89 14.37 -1.09
N ASN A 273 -4.58 14.39 -2.37
CA ASN A 273 -5.58 14.53 -3.45
C ASN A 273 -5.99 13.19 -4.09
N SER A 274 -5.36 12.08 -3.70
CA SER A 274 -5.67 10.75 -4.26
C SER A 274 -6.93 10.10 -3.66
N GLY A 275 -7.62 10.77 -2.75
CA GLY A 275 -8.91 10.36 -2.19
C GLY A 275 -10.11 10.55 -3.11
N THR A 276 -9.92 10.85 -4.38
CA THR A 276 -11.03 11.05 -5.30
C THR A 276 -11.57 9.70 -5.78
N THR A 277 -12.60 9.27 -5.13
CA THR A 277 -13.53 8.22 -5.50
C THR A 277 -14.01 8.41 -6.95
N SER A 278 -13.44 7.67 -7.87
CA SER A 278 -14.10 7.35 -9.12
C SER A 278 -14.75 5.98 -8.98
N ASN A 279 -16.05 5.93 -9.11
CA ASN A 279 -16.91 4.75 -8.99
C ASN A 279 -16.77 3.77 -10.17
N THR A 280 -15.64 3.79 -10.87
CA THR A 280 -15.32 2.88 -11.95
C THR A 280 -14.22 1.93 -11.54
N ALA A 281 -14.49 0.64 -11.67
CA ALA A 281 -13.68 -0.52 -11.30
C ALA A 281 -12.37 -0.70 -12.11
N LYS A 282 -11.67 0.39 -12.43
CA LYS A 282 -10.28 0.36 -12.90
C LYS A 282 -9.46 1.24 -11.97
N PRO A 283 -8.40 0.71 -11.35
CA PRO A 283 -7.43 1.55 -10.66
C PRO A 283 -6.94 2.59 -11.65
N GLN A 284 -7.24 3.86 -11.42
CA GLN A 284 -6.64 4.93 -12.21
C GLN A 284 -5.14 4.89 -11.94
N GLY A 285 -4.33 4.99 -13.00
CA GLY A 285 -2.89 5.16 -12.91
C GLY A 285 -2.59 6.33 -11.96
N LEU A 286 -1.50 6.21 -11.22
CA LEU A 286 -1.03 7.27 -10.33
C LEU A 286 -0.93 8.58 -11.14
N ASN A 287 -1.53 9.64 -10.63
CA ASN A 287 -1.36 10.98 -11.22
C ASN A 287 -0.01 11.57 -10.78
N ASP A 288 1.06 10.81 -11.03
CA ASP A 288 2.44 11.15 -10.67
C ASP A 288 3.34 10.85 -11.87
N GLY A 289 3.80 11.92 -12.54
CA GLY A 289 4.63 11.81 -13.74
C GLY A 289 5.94 11.07 -13.49
N ALA A 290 6.53 11.17 -12.29
CA ALA A 290 7.78 10.50 -11.95
C ALA A 290 7.57 8.98 -11.80
N ILE A 291 6.56 8.57 -11.07
CA ILE A 291 6.24 7.14 -10.91
C ILE A 291 5.81 6.52 -12.24
N ASN A 292 4.96 7.21 -13.00
CA ASN A 292 4.52 6.71 -14.32
C ASN A 292 5.69 6.54 -15.29
N ALA A 293 6.67 7.45 -15.29
CA ALA A 293 7.86 7.31 -16.11
C ALA A 293 8.69 6.07 -15.72
N VAL A 294 8.77 5.74 -14.42
CA VAL A 294 9.42 4.50 -13.96
C VAL A 294 8.64 3.28 -14.46
N LEU A 295 7.34 3.23 -14.25
CA LEU A 295 6.50 2.10 -14.68
C LEU A 295 6.55 1.87 -16.18
N GLU A 296 6.59 2.93 -17.00
CA GLU A 296 6.74 2.83 -18.44
C GLU A 296 8.13 2.34 -18.87
N SER A 297 9.18 2.72 -18.14
CA SER A 297 10.55 2.29 -18.42
C SER A 297 10.79 0.83 -18.06
N ASP A 298 10.19 0.36 -16.98
CA ASP A 298 10.42 -0.96 -16.38
C ASP A 298 9.55 -2.07 -16.99
N SER A 299 8.54 -1.71 -17.77
CA SER A 299 7.71 -2.69 -18.51
C SER A 299 8.52 -3.59 -19.47
N LYS A 300 9.80 -3.28 -19.70
CA LYS A 300 10.73 -4.02 -20.58
C LYS A 300 11.81 -4.82 -19.84
N GLN A 301 12.06 -4.58 -18.56
CA GLN A 301 13.09 -5.27 -17.77
C GLN A 301 12.73 -5.29 -16.29
N ALA A 302 11.96 -6.30 -15.88
CA ALA A 302 11.72 -6.58 -14.47
C ALA A 302 13.00 -7.11 -13.81
N THR A 303 13.94 -6.24 -13.45
CA THR A 303 15.08 -6.56 -12.60
C THR A 303 15.12 -5.59 -11.42
N SER A 304 15.06 -6.14 -10.23
CA SER A 304 14.90 -5.50 -8.92
C SER A 304 16.06 -4.60 -8.47
N GLU A 305 17.01 -4.21 -9.33
CA GLU A 305 18.26 -3.57 -8.91
C GLU A 305 18.63 -2.29 -9.68
N LEU A 306 17.82 -1.78 -10.60
CA LEU A 306 18.21 -0.65 -11.43
C LEU A 306 17.77 0.68 -10.84
N VAL A 307 18.74 1.49 -10.42
CA VAL A 307 18.54 2.92 -10.20
C VAL A 307 18.77 3.64 -11.53
N ASN A 308 17.70 4.10 -12.13
CA ASN A 308 17.73 4.86 -13.38
C ASN A 308 17.56 6.35 -13.09
N ARG A 309 18.41 7.19 -13.72
CA ARG A 309 18.18 8.63 -13.77
C ARG A 309 17.18 8.93 -14.89
N PHE A 310 16.13 9.64 -14.59
CA PHE A 310 15.21 10.18 -15.59
C PHE A 310 14.83 11.62 -15.25
N THR A 311 14.50 12.40 -16.26
CA THR A 311 14.11 13.81 -16.11
C THR A 311 12.66 13.96 -16.47
N THR A 312 11.82 14.35 -15.51
CA THR A 312 10.44 14.71 -15.71
C THR A 312 10.08 15.88 -14.79
N GLU A 313 9.04 16.64 -15.15
CA GLU A 313 8.63 17.84 -14.40
C GLU A 313 9.79 18.85 -14.20
N ASN A 314 10.72 18.91 -15.18
CA ASN A 314 11.92 19.75 -15.15
C ASN A 314 12.84 19.47 -13.93
N ARG A 315 12.86 18.23 -13.42
CA ARG A 315 13.70 17.74 -12.31
C ARG A 315 14.36 16.42 -12.68
N ASP A 316 15.51 16.17 -12.10
CA ASP A 316 16.20 14.88 -12.16
C ASP A 316 15.73 13.99 -11.02
N TRP A 317 15.38 12.74 -11.35
CA TRP A 317 15.00 11.70 -10.42
C TRP A 317 15.98 10.53 -10.48
N TYR A 318 16.15 9.84 -9.37
CA TYR A 318 17.03 8.70 -9.22
C TYR A 318 16.30 7.55 -8.54
#